data_b3e08350e12cddf71afdc40325ba9b2a
#
_entry.id   b3e08350e12cddf71afdc40325ba9b2a
#
_cell.length_a   1.000
_cell.length_b   1.000
_cell.length_c   1.000
_cell.angle_alpha   90.00
_cell.angle_beta   90.00
_cell.angle_gamma   90.00
#
_symmetry.space_group_name_H-M   'P 1'
#
loop_
_entity.id
_entity.type
_entity.pdbx_description
1 polymer ?
#
loop_
_entity_poly.entity_id
_entity_poly.type
_entity_poly.pdbx_seq_one_letter_code
_entity_poly.pdbx_strand_id
1 'polypeptide(L)'
;MVRVRRVSFCSLIEGLMNELRTDVVDHHVNWFEVHRDAKTLVRKLVGLGDWKGIIAVTRGGLVPAAIIAREMEIRHVDTLCIATYDEQYIGDVNVIKKPAEAVADKGEDWLMIDDLVDTGTTIKTARGFLPKCHIATVYAKTDGLEYVDTFVHEVPQNHWVFFPWDTEPQYVAPIVKSPSDAA
;
A
#
# COMPACT_ATOMS: atom_id res chain seq x y z
N MET A 1 28.19 33.39 -32.46
CA MET A 1 27.79 33.55 -31.04
C MET A 1 26.84 32.42 -30.71
N VAL A 2 27.34 31.30 -30.14
CA VAL A 2 26.56 30.07 -29.88
C VAL A 2 25.87 30.24 -28.53
N ARG A 3 24.54 30.26 -28.53
CA ARG A 3 23.73 30.31 -27.30
C ARG A 3 23.70 28.93 -26.68
N VAL A 4 24.52 28.69 -25.68
CA VAL A 4 24.43 27.47 -24.83
C VAL A 4 23.16 27.60 -23.99
N ARG A 5 22.15 26.75 -24.27
CA ARG A 5 20.98 26.61 -23.39
C ARG A 5 21.46 25.99 -22.08
N ARG A 6 21.34 26.73 -20.98
CA ARG A 6 21.46 26.15 -19.63
C ARG A 6 20.30 25.22 -19.41
N VAL A 7 20.54 23.93 -19.50
CA VAL A 7 19.60 22.90 -19.02
C VAL A 7 19.64 22.99 -17.50
N SER A 8 18.48 23.15 -16.86
CA SER A 8 18.36 23.18 -15.40
C SER A 8 18.84 21.86 -14.83
N PHE A 9 19.58 21.89 -13.72
CA PHE A 9 20.01 20.68 -13.00
C PHE A 9 18.81 19.79 -12.63
N CYS A 10 17.64 20.40 -12.38
CA CYS A 10 16.38 19.70 -12.12
C CYS A 10 15.91 18.87 -13.34
N SER A 11 15.99 19.43 -14.57
CA SER A 11 15.59 18.70 -15.79
C SER A 11 16.58 17.60 -16.19
N LEU A 12 17.85 17.72 -15.75
CA LEU A 12 18.82 16.63 -15.92
C LEU A 12 18.56 15.47 -14.96
N ILE A 13 18.20 15.77 -13.69
CA ILE A 13 17.81 14.75 -12.69
C ILE A 13 16.50 14.08 -13.08
N GLU A 14 15.50 14.83 -13.54
CA GLU A 14 14.24 14.27 -14.05
C GLU A 14 14.47 13.36 -15.27
N GLY A 15 15.35 13.74 -16.18
CA GLY A 15 15.74 12.89 -17.32
C GLY A 15 16.44 11.61 -16.88
N LEU A 16 17.40 11.71 -15.94
CA LEU A 16 18.10 10.53 -15.39
C LEU A 16 17.17 9.61 -14.60
N MET A 17 16.24 10.18 -13.82
CA MET A 17 15.23 9.40 -13.07
C MET A 17 14.22 8.73 -13.99
N ASN A 18 13.88 9.34 -15.13
CA ASN A 18 13.04 8.69 -16.15
C ASN A 18 13.78 7.56 -16.88
N GLU A 19 15.07 7.71 -17.17
CA GLU A 19 15.87 6.60 -17.76
C GLU A 19 16.05 5.43 -16.79
N LEU A 20 16.09 5.67 -15.47
CA LEU A 20 16.18 4.61 -14.44
C LEU A 20 14.83 3.92 -14.16
N ARG A 21 13.70 4.45 -14.65
CA ARG A 21 12.35 3.90 -14.47
C ARG A 21 11.80 3.10 -15.66
N THR A 22 12.64 2.73 -16.62
CA THR A 22 12.19 2.04 -17.84
C THR A 22 11.51 0.69 -17.60
N ASP A 23 11.64 0.11 -16.41
CA ASP A 23 11.08 -1.20 -16.08
C ASP A 23 9.89 -1.14 -15.09
N VAL A 24 9.48 0.04 -14.64
CA VAL A 24 8.34 0.19 -13.72
C VAL A 24 7.04 0.31 -14.52
N VAL A 25 6.07 -0.52 -14.18
CA VAL A 25 4.74 -0.54 -14.80
C VAL A 25 3.72 0.10 -13.84
N ASP A 26 3.00 1.11 -14.30
CA ASP A 26 1.96 1.76 -13.52
C ASP A 26 0.70 0.87 -13.45
N HIS A 27 0.23 0.61 -12.23
CA HIS A 27 -0.99 -0.13 -11.95
C HIS A 27 -1.98 0.76 -11.21
N HIS A 28 -2.96 1.29 -11.94
CA HIS A 28 -3.96 2.19 -11.38
C HIS A 28 -5.16 1.43 -10.86
N VAL A 29 -5.53 1.71 -9.60
CA VAL A 29 -6.71 1.15 -8.92
C VAL A 29 -7.73 2.26 -8.71
N ASN A 30 -8.99 2.04 -9.07
CA ASN A 30 -10.08 2.99 -8.85
C ASN A 30 -10.92 2.64 -7.60
N TRP A 31 -11.80 3.56 -7.16
CA TRP A 31 -12.63 3.38 -5.97
C TRP A 31 -13.56 2.15 -6.04
N PHE A 32 -14.06 1.81 -7.21
CA PHE A 32 -14.90 0.63 -7.38
C PHE A 32 -14.10 -0.66 -7.16
N GLU A 33 -12.87 -0.70 -7.66
CA GLU A 33 -11.96 -1.84 -7.46
C GLU A 33 -11.58 -1.98 -6.00
N VAL A 34 -11.19 -0.89 -5.31
CA VAL A 34 -10.91 -0.92 -3.87
C VAL A 34 -12.08 -1.54 -3.09
N HIS A 35 -13.31 -1.09 -3.36
CA HIS A 35 -14.48 -1.60 -2.65
C HIS A 35 -14.76 -3.07 -2.98
N ARG A 36 -14.70 -3.46 -4.26
CA ARG A 36 -14.88 -4.85 -4.72
C ARG A 36 -13.84 -5.77 -4.08
N ASP A 37 -12.58 -5.35 -4.08
CA ASP A 37 -11.45 -6.18 -3.65
C ASP A 37 -11.37 -6.29 -2.13
N ALA A 38 -11.69 -5.22 -1.38
CA ALA A 38 -11.88 -5.30 0.06
C ALA A 38 -12.98 -6.31 0.43
N LYS A 39 -14.11 -6.33 -0.29
CA LYS A 39 -15.18 -7.34 -0.09
C LYS A 39 -14.74 -8.75 -0.52
N THR A 40 -13.86 -8.87 -1.49
CA THR A 40 -13.27 -10.16 -1.87
C THR A 40 -12.34 -10.67 -0.77
N LEU A 41 -11.57 -9.77 -0.13
CA LEU A 41 -10.76 -10.12 1.03
C LEU A 41 -11.61 -10.60 2.19
N VAL A 42 -12.74 -9.92 2.48
CA VAL A 42 -13.71 -10.38 3.49
C VAL A 42 -14.15 -11.83 3.24
N ARG A 43 -14.52 -12.19 2.00
CA ARG A 43 -14.93 -13.57 1.67
C ARG A 43 -13.85 -14.61 1.95
N LYS A 44 -12.57 -14.22 1.79
CA LYS A 44 -11.43 -15.09 2.13
C LYS A 44 -11.21 -15.20 3.64
N LEU A 45 -11.55 -14.16 4.41
CA LEU A 45 -11.34 -14.08 5.85
C LEU A 45 -12.46 -14.73 6.66
N VAL A 46 -13.68 -14.79 6.09
CA VAL A 46 -14.83 -15.43 6.75
C VAL A 46 -14.52 -16.90 7.01
N GLY A 47 -14.65 -17.31 8.29
CA GLY A 47 -14.42 -18.68 8.74
C GLY A 47 -12.95 -19.01 9.08
N LEU A 48 -12.02 -18.06 8.94
CA LEU A 48 -10.63 -18.28 9.37
C LEU A 48 -10.42 -18.00 10.85
N GLY A 49 -11.29 -17.23 11.51
CA GLY A 49 -11.20 -16.91 12.92
C GLY A 49 -12.33 -16.01 13.40
N ASP A 50 -12.46 -15.93 14.72
CA ASP A 50 -13.36 -15.00 15.40
C ASP A 50 -12.54 -13.79 15.86
N TRP A 51 -12.56 -12.73 15.06
CA TRP A 51 -11.68 -11.57 15.23
C TRP A 51 -12.18 -10.63 16.33
N LYS A 52 -11.35 -10.36 17.35
CA LYS A 52 -11.60 -9.38 18.42
C LYS A 52 -11.61 -7.95 17.89
N GLY A 53 -10.78 -7.68 16.89
CA GLY A 53 -10.64 -6.36 16.32
C GLY A 53 -9.77 -6.34 15.07
N ILE A 54 -9.74 -5.17 14.44
CA ILE A 54 -8.91 -4.88 13.26
C ILE A 54 -7.83 -3.88 13.63
N ILE A 55 -6.62 -4.11 13.12
CA ILE A 55 -5.50 -3.17 13.16
C ILE A 55 -5.31 -2.65 11.74
N ALA A 56 -5.65 -1.38 11.49
CA ALA A 56 -5.36 -0.72 10.22
C ALA A 56 -3.92 -0.21 10.20
N VAL A 57 -3.12 -0.64 9.24
CA VAL A 57 -1.79 -0.09 9.01
C VAL A 57 -1.92 1.28 8.35
N THR A 58 -1.43 2.31 8.97
CA THR A 58 -1.59 3.67 8.47
C THR A 58 -0.47 4.01 7.48
N ARG A 59 -0.80 4.66 6.38
CA ARG A 59 -2.09 5.28 6.01
C ARG A 59 -2.93 4.39 5.10
N GLY A 60 -2.30 3.58 4.22
CA GLY A 60 -2.95 2.84 3.15
C GLY A 60 -4.05 1.88 3.63
N GLY A 61 -3.77 1.15 4.71
CA GLY A 61 -4.70 0.18 5.28
C GLY A 61 -5.99 0.76 5.88
N LEU A 62 -6.09 2.10 6.07
CA LEU A 62 -7.28 2.72 6.68
C LEU A 62 -8.54 2.50 5.85
N VAL A 63 -8.46 2.67 4.54
CA VAL A 63 -9.62 2.54 3.66
C VAL A 63 -10.11 1.09 3.58
N PRO A 64 -9.28 0.09 3.24
CA PRO A 64 -9.74 -1.29 3.23
C PRO A 64 -10.19 -1.78 4.61
N ALA A 65 -9.51 -1.38 5.70
CA ALA A 65 -9.92 -1.74 7.06
C ALA A 65 -11.33 -1.24 7.41
N ALA A 66 -11.70 -0.01 7.02
CA ALA A 66 -13.03 0.53 7.26
C ALA A 66 -14.12 -0.27 6.52
N ILE A 67 -13.86 -0.68 5.28
CA ILE A 67 -14.79 -1.52 4.50
C ILE A 67 -14.92 -2.90 5.15
N ILE A 68 -13.78 -3.53 5.49
CA ILE A 68 -13.73 -4.87 6.08
C ILE A 68 -14.42 -4.89 7.45
N ALA A 69 -14.13 -3.90 8.30
CA ALA A 69 -14.76 -3.75 9.63
C ALA A 69 -16.30 -3.71 9.52
N ARG A 70 -16.81 -2.93 8.56
CA ARG A 70 -18.24 -2.82 8.29
C ARG A 70 -18.83 -4.15 7.81
N GLU A 71 -18.18 -4.82 6.85
CA GLU A 71 -18.71 -6.06 6.24
C GLU A 71 -18.63 -7.27 7.20
N MET A 72 -17.69 -7.26 8.15
CA MET A 72 -17.51 -8.32 9.17
C MET A 72 -18.16 -7.98 10.51
N GLU A 73 -18.85 -6.82 10.61
CA GLU A 73 -19.47 -6.31 11.85
C GLU A 73 -18.48 -6.14 13.03
N ILE A 74 -17.19 -5.94 12.73
CA ILE A 74 -16.15 -5.70 13.73
C ILE A 74 -16.15 -4.20 14.06
N ARG A 75 -16.43 -3.86 15.32
CA ARG A 75 -16.50 -2.46 15.78
C ARG A 75 -15.18 -1.95 16.37
N HIS A 76 -14.35 -2.87 16.86
CA HIS A 76 -13.05 -2.50 17.42
C HIS A 76 -12.03 -2.36 16.30
N VAL A 77 -11.70 -1.13 15.97
CA VAL A 77 -10.66 -0.81 14.97
C VAL A 77 -9.61 0.07 15.64
N ASP A 78 -8.38 -0.39 15.69
CA ASP A 78 -7.21 0.36 16.13
C ASP A 78 -6.24 0.58 14.94
N THR A 79 -5.16 1.30 15.16
CA THR A 79 -4.18 1.60 14.12
C THR A 79 -2.77 1.24 14.53
N LEU A 80 -1.98 0.82 13.55
CA LEU A 80 -0.54 0.68 13.63
C LEU A 80 0.11 1.72 12.71
N CYS A 81 1.01 2.55 13.25
CA CYS A 81 1.75 3.52 12.46
C CYS A 81 3.24 3.20 12.50
N ILE A 82 3.79 2.83 11.36
CA ILE A 82 5.21 2.56 11.16
C ILE A 82 5.69 3.49 10.04
N ALA A 83 6.73 4.27 10.30
CA ALA A 83 7.41 5.07 9.29
C ALA A 83 8.77 4.47 8.97
N THR A 84 9.02 4.28 7.68
CA THR A 84 10.37 4.03 7.16
C THR A 84 10.94 5.36 6.72
N TYR A 85 12.06 5.79 7.28
CA TYR A 85 12.75 6.98 6.82
C TYR A 85 13.51 6.65 5.54
N ASP A 86 13.03 7.18 4.40
CA ASP A 86 13.83 7.30 3.18
C ASP A 86 14.82 8.46 3.36
N GLU A 87 16.04 8.25 2.99
CA GLU A 87 17.05 9.18 2.49
C GLU A 87 18.43 9.22 3.18
N GLN A 88 18.66 8.78 4.43
CA GLN A 88 20.04 8.77 4.94
C GLN A 88 20.43 7.64 5.89
N TYR A 89 19.50 6.86 6.42
CA TYR A 89 19.82 5.70 7.28
C TYR A 89 19.03 4.49 6.81
N ILE A 90 19.66 3.66 5.97
CA ILE A 90 19.13 2.36 5.56
C ILE A 90 18.95 1.49 6.81
N GLY A 91 17.71 1.31 7.26
CA GLY A 91 17.37 0.30 8.26
C GLY A 91 16.58 0.73 9.49
N ASP A 92 16.43 2.02 9.80
CA ASP A 92 15.68 2.43 10.98
C ASP A 92 14.17 2.55 10.70
N VAL A 93 13.43 1.53 11.14
CA VAL A 93 11.97 1.52 11.14
C VAL A 93 11.49 2.15 12.44
N ASN A 94 10.81 3.30 12.35
CA ASN A 94 10.24 3.97 13.51
C ASN A 94 8.78 3.57 13.72
N VAL A 95 8.48 2.95 14.86
CA VAL A 95 7.10 2.62 15.25
C VAL A 95 6.51 3.81 16.01
N ILE A 96 5.71 4.61 15.34
CA ILE A 96 5.09 5.84 15.88
C ILE A 96 3.93 5.50 16.82
N LYS A 97 3.08 4.51 16.45
CA LYS A 97 1.93 4.07 17.24
C LYS A 97 1.79 2.56 17.19
N LYS A 98 1.58 1.94 18.35
CA LYS A 98 1.24 0.53 18.51
C LYS A 98 -0.21 0.38 19.00
N PRO A 99 -0.96 -0.63 18.54
CA PRO A 99 -2.27 -0.98 19.07
C PRO A 99 -2.10 -1.68 20.44
N ALA A 100 -2.37 -0.97 21.54
CA ALA A 100 -1.97 -1.40 22.88
C ALA A 100 -2.62 -2.73 23.32
N GLU A 101 -3.91 -2.91 23.05
CA GLU A 101 -4.64 -4.13 23.41
C GLU A 101 -4.17 -5.33 22.58
N ALA A 102 -4.04 -5.15 21.26
CA ALA A 102 -3.52 -6.20 20.41
C ALA A 102 -2.07 -6.61 20.77
N VAL A 103 -1.24 -5.66 21.22
CA VAL A 103 0.13 -5.97 21.70
C VAL A 103 0.08 -6.79 22.99
N ALA A 104 -0.84 -6.48 23.92
CA ALA A 104 -1.03 -7.26 25.13
C ALA A 104 -1.43 -8.71 24.82
N ASP A 105 -2.29 -8.90 23.82
CA ASP A 105 -2.72 -10.20 23.33
C ASP A 105 -1.69 -10.88 22.41
N LYS A 106 -0.56 -10.22 22.11
CA LYS A 106 0.44 -10.67 21.10
C LYS A 106 -0.17 -10.86 19.70
N GLY A 107 -1.26 -10.16 19.41
CA GLY A 107 -2.00 -10.24 18.15
C GLY A 107 -2.96 -11.42 18.03
N GLU A 108 -3.20 -12.20 19.11
CA GLU A 108 -4.10 -13.35 19.06
C GLU A 108 -5.55 -12.90 18.83
N ASP A 109 -6.19 -13.46 17.82
CA ASP A 109 -7.53 -13.09 17.33
C ASP A 109 -7.63 -11.64 16.80
N TRP A 110 -6.51 -11.01 16.44
CA TRP A 110 -6.50 -9.73 15.78
C TRP A 110 -6.20 -9.87 14.30
N LEU A 111 -6.93 -9.07 13.49
CA LEU A 111 -6.76 -8.99 12.05
C LEU A 111 -6.05 -7.69 11.68
N MET A 112 -4.85 -7.78 11.12
CA MET A 112 -4.12 -6.63 10.58
C MET A 112 -4.44 -6.45 9.10
N ILE A 113 -4.84 -5.24 8.73
CA ILE A 113 -5.20 -4.89 7.35
C ILE A 113 -4.27 -3.82 6.81
N ASP A 114 -3.72 -4.09 5.63
CA ASP A 114 -3.03 -3.09 4.80
C ASP A 114 -3.61 -3.09 3.38
N ASP A 115 -3.31 -2.05 2.59
CA ASP A 115 -3.68 -1.98 1.19
C ASP A 115 -2.75 -2.82 0.31
N LEU A 116 -1.45 -2.69 0.55
CA LEU A 116 -0.38 -3.35 -0.21
C LEU A 116 0.77 -3.78 0.70
N VAL A 117 1.26 -5.00 0.51
CA VAL A 117 2.59 -5.38 0.97
C VAL A 117 3.58 -5.31 -0.20
N ASP A 118 4.67 -4.55 -0.05
CA ASP A 118 5.74 -4.45 -1.05
C ASP A 118 6.88 -5.44 -0.72
N THR A 119 7.83 -5.07 0.13
CA THR A 119 8.97 -5.91 0.56
C THR A 119 8.73 -6.62 1.89
N GLY A 120 7.59 -6.36 2.52
CA GLY A 120 7.24 -6.91 3.83
C GLY A 120 7.92 -6.25 5.04
N THR A 121 8.69 -5.17 4.87
CA THR A 121 9.42 -4.51 5.97
C THR A 121 8.49 -4.07 7.12
N THR A 122 7.37 -3.44 6.81
CA THR A 122 6.34 -3.04 7.80
C THR A 122 5.80 -4.26 8.55
N ILE A 123 5.48 -5.32 7.82
CA ILE A 123 4.91 -6.55 8.36
C ILE A 123 5.91 -7.28 9.26
N LYS A 124 7.17 -7.41 8.83
CA LYS A 124 8.26 -7.98 9.65
C LYS A 124 8.40 -7.26 10.99
N THR A 125 8.35 -5.94 10.96
CA THR A 125 8.41 -5.11 12.16
C THR A 125 7.20 -5.37 13.07
N ALA A 126 5.99 -5.42 12.50
CA ALA A 126 4.76 -5.71 13.24
C ALA A 126 4.77 -7.11 13.87
N ARG A 127 5.25 -8.13 13.17
CA ARG A 127 5.39 -9.50 13.68
C ARG A 127 6.25 -9.58 14.95
N GLY A 128 7.21 -8.66 15.11
CA GLY A 128 8.07 -8.61 16.31
C GLY A 128 7.30 -8.39 17.62
N PHE A 129 6.14 -7.73 17.57
CA PHE A 129 5.28 -7.48 18.75
C PHE A 129 3.85 -8.00 18.61
N LEU A 130 3.44 -8.44 17.42
CA LEU A 130 2.15 -9.06 17.10
C LEU A 130 2.35 -10.43 16.41
N PRO A 131 3.06 -11.39 17.04
CA PRO A 131 3.46 -12.63 16.35
C PRO A 131 2.29 -13.53 15.96
N LYS A 132 1.12 -13.40 16.61
CA LYS A 132 -0.06 -14.22 16.37
C LYS A 132 -1.13 -13.54 15.50
N CYS A 133 -0.90 -12.28 15.13
CA CYS A 133 -1.87 -11.52 14.34
C CYS A 133 -2.01 -12.13 12.94
N HIS A 134 -3.23 -12.28 12.46
CA HIS A 134 -3.48 -12.64 11.06
C HIS A 134 -3.35 -11.40 10.19
N ILE A 135 -2.48 -11.46 9.19
CA ILE A 135 -2.15 -10.34 8.33
C ILE A 135 -2.79 -10.52 6.97
N ALA A 136 -3.60 -9.54 6.56
CA ALA A 136 -4.30 -9.57 5.30
C ALA A 136 -4.14 -8.26 4.53
N THR A 137 -3.89 -8.37 3.22
CA THR A 137 -3.74 -7.22 2.33
C THR A 137 -4.62 -7.36 1.09
N VAL A 138 -4.97 -6.24 0.47
CA VAL A 138 -5.69 -6.30 -0.80
C VAL A 138 -4.73 -6.70 -1.91
N TYR A 139 -3.55 -6.09 -1.95
CA TYR A 139 -2.50 -6.37 -2.92
C TYR A 139 -1.24 -6.88 -2.23
N ALA A 140 -0.52 -7.79 -2.89
CA ALA A 140 0.76 -8.28 -2.42
C ALA A 140 1.74 -8.36 -3.59
N LYS A 141 2.90 -7.68 -3.48
CA LYS A 141 3.99 -7.84 -4.43
C LYS A 141 4.77 -9.12 -4.16
N THR A 142 5.44 -9.61 -5.19
CA THR A 142 6.15 -10.91 -5.15
C THR A 142 7.06 -11.06 -3.93
N ASP A 143 7.86 -10.03 -3.58
CA ASP A 143 8.79 -10.08 -2.46
C ASP A 143 8.11 -9.96 -1.08
N GLY A 144 6.84 -9.55 -1.05
CA GLY A 144 6.02 -9.39 0.15
C GLY A 144 5.13 -10.58 0.47
N LEU A 145 4.93 -11.51 -0.47
CA LEU A 145 3.98 -12.61 -0.36
C LEU A 145 4.19 -13.49 0.88
N GLU A 146 5.44 -13.79 1.22
CA GLU A 146 5.77 -14.68 2.34
C GLU A 146 5.41 -14.08 3.72
N TYR A 147 5.12 -12.78 3.80
CA TYR A 147 4.85 -12.08 5.07
C TYR A 147 3.37 -11.91 5.37
N VAL A 148 2.48 -12.18 4.40
CA VAL A 148 1.03 -12.04 4.56
C VAL A 148 0.35 -13.41 4.60
N ASP A 149 -0.69 -13.51 5.44
CA ASP A 149 -1.44 -14.76 5.59
C ASP A 149 -2.57 -14.87 4.55
N THR A 150 -3.14 -13.73 4.14
CA THR A 150 -4.23 -13.67 3.15
C THR A 150 -4.10 -12.42 2.28
N PHE A 151 -4.27 -12.57 0.98
CA PHE A 151 -4.32 -11.44 0.04
C PHE A 151 -5.31 -11.70 -1.11
N VAL A 152 -5.65 -10.66 -1.88
CA VAL A 152 -6.57 -10.77 -3.03
C VAL A 152 -5.80 -10.89 -4.32
N HIS A 153 -4.92 -9.94 -4.60
CA HIS A 153 -4.18 -9.84 -5.84
C HIS A 153 -2.68 -9.93 -5.63
N GLU A 154 -2.04 -10.79 -6.39
CA GLU A 154 -0.59 -10.77 -6.55
C GLU A 154 -0.23 -9.74 -7.63
N VAL A 155 0.81 -8.94 -7.38
CA VAL A 155 1.31 -7.91 -8.28
C VAL A 155 2.81 -8.11 -8.49
N PRO A 156 3.31 -8.06 -9.73
CA PRO A 156 4.75 -8.14 -9.98
C PRO A 156 5.53 -7.05 -9.23
N GLN A 157 6.77 -7.37 -8.81
CA GLN A 157 7.59 -6.47 -7.99
C GLN A 157 7.86 -5.12 -8.65
N ASN A 158 7.99 -5.09 -9.97
CA ASN A 158 8.23 -3.87 -10.75
C ASN A 158 6.96 -3.03 -11.04
N HIS A 159 5.80 -3.40 -10.49
CA HIS A 159 4.59 -2.59 -10.62
C HIS A 159 4.52 -1.55 -9.50
N TRP A 160 4.19 -0.31 -9.87
CA TRP A 160 3.82 0.74 -8.93
C TRP A 160 2.31 0.84 -8.85
N VAL A 161 1.75 0.56 -7.67
CA VAL A 161 0.29 0.58 -7.47
C VAL A 161 -0.13 1.97 -7.03
N PHE A 162 -0.95 2.63 -7.85
CA PHE A 162 -1.57 3.93 -7.55
C PHE A 162 -2.98 3.70 -7.04
N PHE A 163 -3.21 4.00 -5.78
CA PHE A 163 -4.54 3.96 -5.20
C PHE A 163 -5.29 5.27 -5.43
N PRO A 164 -6.65 5.27 -5.32
CA PRO A 164 -7.44 6.48 -5.58
C PRO A 164 -7.16 7.64 -4.60
N TRP A 165 -6.61 7.35 -3.43
CA TRP A 165 -6.19 8.36 -2.45
C TRP A 165 -4.78 8.92 -2.69
N ASP A 166 -4.01 8.34 -3.60
CA ASP A 166 -2.68 8.81 -4.01
C ASP A 166 -2.73 9.70 -5.25
N THR A 167 -3.89 9.80 -5.91
CA THR A 167 -4.03 10.47 -7.20
C THR A 167 -4.95 11.68 -7.10
N GLU A 168 -4.59 12.76 -7.80
CA GLU A 168 -5.46 13.92 -8.00
C GLU A 168 -6.22 13.79 -9.33
N PRO A 169 -7.43 14.42 -9.46
CA PRO A 169 -8.13 14.50 -10.73
C PRO A 169 -7.25 15.21 -11.77
N GLN A 170 -6.87 14.51 -12.81
CA GLN A 170 -6.07 15.07 -13.90
C GLN A 170 -6.91 15.21 -15.17
N TYR A 171 -6.63 16.25 -15.96
CA TYR A 171 -7.21 16.38 -17.28
C TYR A 171 -6.72 15.27 -18.18
N VAL A 172 -7.64 14.48 -18.73
CA VAL A 172 -7.35 13.47 -19.74
C VAL A 172 -7.80 14.01 -21.08
N ALA A 173 -6.88 14.09 -22.05
CA ALA A 173 -7.20 14.51 -23.41
C ALA A 173 -8.16 13.51 -24.07
N PRO A 174 -9.12 13.97 -24.89
CA PRO A 174 -9.97 13.07 -25.66
C PRO A 174 -9.15 12.13 -26.57
N ILE A 175 -9.59 10.89 -26.69
CA ILE A 175 -8.92 9.84 -27.49
C ILE A 175 -8.67 10.28 -28.95
N VAL A 176 -9.55 11.13 -29.50
CA VAL A 176 -9.44 11.65 -30.88
C VAL A 176 -8.37 12.75 -31.04
N LYS A 177 -7.79 13.24 -29.96
CA LYS A 177 -6.66 14.19 -29.98
C LYS A 177 -5.39 13.45 -29.62
N SER A 178 -4.70 12.94 -30.63
CA SER A 178 -3.35 12.40 -30.44
C SER A 178 -2.40 13.51 -29.98
N PRO A 179 -1.38 13.22 -29.14
CA PRO A 179 -0.33 14.19 -28.75
C PRO A 179 0.44 14.80 -29.92
N SER A 180 0.35 14.22 -31.12
CA SER A 180 0.94 14.73 -32.36
C SER A 180 0.21 15.94 -32.97
N ASP A 181 -1.00 16.30 -32.49
CA ASP A 181 -1.82 17.37 -33.05
C ASP A 181 -1.73 18.70 -32.24
N ALA A 182 -0.85 18.73 -31.25
CA ALA A 182 -0.55 19.90 -30.43
C ALA A 182 0.87 20.45 -30.75
N ALA A 183 1.07 20.85 -32.02
CA ALA A 183 2.28 21.59 -32.45
C ALA A 183 1.92 23.03 -32.80
#